data_0c506845d2469347a515fb0c298840e1
#
_entry.id   0c506845d2469347a515fb0c298840e1
#
_cell.length_a   1.000
_cell.length_b   1.000
_cell.length_c   1.000
_cell.angle_alpha   90.00
_cell.angle_beta   90.00
_cell.angle_gamma   90.00
#
_symmetry.space_group_name_H-M   'P 1'
#
loop_
_entity.id
_entity.type
_entity.pdbx_description
1 polymer ?
#
loop_
_entity_poly.entity_id
_entity_poly.type
_entity_poly.pdbx_seq_one_letter_code
_entity_poly.pdbx_strand_id
1 'polypeptide(L)'
;MALMIIELLIVLGALYVGSRYGSLALGAISGIGLAILVFGFGMKPGTPPTDVIYIIIAAVTCAGTLQASGGMDWMIQVAEKMLRKHPDHITFLAPLCTFFLTVLVGTGHVVYTIMPIICDIALKKGIRPERPCAVASVASQVGITCSPIAAAVVAFMTISNSNGYMVTIPQILLVTIPACIIGIFCASLCSYHRGKDLDKDPEFQKRDADPQMHEYMYGSSATTLDKVITRSAKASVYVFLAALLVIVCFAFCQIFHVTKDDESVTLATAMGIPKMNLIIQIIMLTAAALNIMFCKADPKKAVGGAVWQSGMVAVVAIFGIAWLADTFFGNYLEEMKTALSGIVSQYSWSIAFVFFLVSVLINSQGAVVVAMLPLAYSLGIPGPVLLGVLPSVYGYFFIPNYPSDIATVNFDRSGTTVIGKYLLNHSFMMPGLVSVCVSTIVGYLITCVLFPGYFAGFMQ
;
A
#
# COMPACT_ATOMS: atom_id res chain seq x y z
N MET A 1 22.07 21.77 16.67
CA MET A 1 21.44 20.69 17.46
C MET A 1 20.10 21.10 18.11
N ALA A 2 20.05 22.09 19.03
CA ALA A 2 18.78 22.48 19.66
C ALA A 2 17.73 23.02 18.64
N LEU A 3 18.14 23.87 17.70
CA LEU A 3 17.28 24.40 16.65
C LEU A 3 16.72 23.27 15.75
N MET A 4 17.58 22.37 15.30
CA MET A 4 17.19 21.17 14.50
C MET A 4 16.14 20.32 15.24
N ILE A 5 16.26 20.16 16.57
CA ILE A 5 15.27 19.41 17.36
C ILE A 5 13.92 20.14 17.39
N ILE A 6 13.92 21.48 17.56
CA ILE A 6 12.68 22.27 17.55
C ILE A 6 11.99 22.16 16.20
N GLU A 7 12.71 22.27 15.11
CA GLU A 7 12.18 22.18 13.75
C GLU A 7 11.72 20.75 13.41
N LEU A 8 12.45 19.73 13.89
CA LEU A 8 11.98 18.34 13.81
C LEU A 8 10.66 18.15 14.57
N LEU A 9 10.52 18.76 15.76
CA LEU A 9 9.25 18.70 16.51
C LEU A 9 8.11 19.40 15.77
N ILE A 10 8.38 20.45 14.99
CA ILE A 10 7.39 21.10 14.11
C ILE A 10 6.96 20.13 13.01
N VAL A 11 7.91 19.43 12.35
CA VAL A 11 7.62 18.42 11.34
C VAL A 11 6.75 17.30 11.93
N LEU A 12 7.19 16.70 13.04
CA LEU A 12 6.45 15.64 13.72
C LEU A 12 5.09 16.11 14.24
N GLY A 13 5.02 17.34 14.75
CA GLY A 13 3.79 17.98 15.18
C GLY A 13 2.79 18.16 14.05
N ALA A 14 3.24 18.65 12.89
CA ALA A 14 2.39 18.78 11.70
C ALA A 14 1.87 17.43 11.21
N LEU A 15 2.72 16.41 11.18
CA LEU A 15 2.34 15.05 10.81
C LEU A 15 1.34 14.45 11.82
N TYR A 16 1.60 14.61 13.12
CA TYR A 16 0.71 14.12 14.17
C TYR A 16 -0.66 14.78 14.13
N VAL A 17 -0.71 16.11 14.07
CA VAL A 17 -1.98 16.85 13.98
C VAL A 17 -2.69 16.50 12.68
N GLY A 18 -1.99 16.46 11.55
CA GLY A 18 -2.55 16.07 10.25
C GLY A 18 -3.17 14.67 10.27
N SER A 19 -2.51 13.70 10.91
CA SER A 19 -3.02 12.33 11.04
C SER A 19 -4.28 12.24 11.92
N ARG A 20 -4.40 13.11 12.94
CA ARG A 20 -5.58 13.17 13.83
C ARG A 20 -6.83 13.66 13.11
N TYR A 21 -6.70 14.61 12.19
CA TYR A 21 -7.83 15.05 11.34
C TYR A 21 -8.07 14.07 10.18
N GLY A 22 -7.04 13.34 9.76
CA GLY A 22 -7.14 12.32 8.70
C GLY A 22 -7.40 12.87 7.30
N SER A 23 -7.53 11.98 6.33
CA SER A 23 -7.87 12.31 4.94
C SER A 23 -6.95 13.40 4.34
N LEU A 24 -7.52 14.41 3.73
CA LEU A 24 -6.85 15.54 3.10
C LEU A 24 -6.01 16.39 4.07
N ALA A 25 -6.40 16.40 5.34
CA ALA A 25 -5.78 17.26 6.35
C ALA A 25 -4.31 16.92 6.58
N LEU A 26 -3.90 15.67 6.39
CA LEU A 26 -2.51 15.26 6.55
C LEU A 26 -1.56 16.07 5.66
N GLY A 27 -1.90 16.24 4.38
CA GLY A 27 -1.12 17.06 3.46
C GLY A 27 -1.28 18.56 3.70
N ALA A 28 -2.51 19.03 3.94
CA ALA A 28 -2.78 20.44 4.15
C ALA A 28 -2.10 21.00 5.42
N ILE A 29 -2.14 20.26 6.53
CA ILE A 29 -1.48 20.65 7.79
C ILE A 29 0.05 20.56 7.67
N SER A 30 0.57 19.62 6.88
CA SER A 30 2.00 19.60 6.53
C SER A 30 2.43 20.89 5.83
N GLY A 31 1.54 21.53 5.06
CA GLY A 31 1.75 22.86 4.48
C GLY A 31 1.93 23.95 5.54
N ILE A 32 1.26 23.88 6.68
CA ILE A 32 1.50 24.80 7.82
C ILE A 32 2.92 24.59 8.37
N GLY A 33 3.30 23.33 8.60
CA GLY A 33 4.66 22.99 9.03
C GLY A 33 5.73 23.56 8.07
N LEU A 34 5.51 23.36 6.76
CA LEU A 34 6.36 23.89 5.70
C LEU A 34 6.48 25.44 5.77
N ALA A 35 5.33 26.12 5.91
CA ALA A 35 5.31 27.58 6.02
C ALA A 35 6.08 28.08 7.25
N ILE A 36 5.95 27.39 8.38
CA ILE A 36 6.71 27.73 9.61
C ILE A 36 8.21 27.55 9.37
N LEU A 37 8.64 26.42 8.77
CA LEU A 37 10.07 26.18 8.49
C LEU A 37 10.64 27.19 7.51
N VAL A 38 9.93 27.48 6.41
CA VAL A 38 10.44 28.40 5.37
C VAL A 38 10.36 29.86 5.80
N PHE A 39 9.20 30.32 6.25
CA PHE A 39 8.99 31.75 6.55
C PHE A 39 9.34 32.12 8.01
N GLY A 40 9.22 31.18 8.95
CA GLY A 40 9.56 31.42 10.36
C GLY A 40 11.03 31.19 10.66
N PHE A 41 11.61 30.13 10.13
CA PHE A 41 13.01 29.76 10.40
C PHE A 41 13.97 30.06 9.23
N GLY A 42 13.45 30.51 8.08
CA GLY A 42 14.27 30.88 6.93
C GLY A 42 14.90 29.71 6.20
N MET A 43 14.35 28.50 6.36
CA MET A 43 14.85 27.32 5.64
C MET A 43 14.67 27.46 4.14
N LYS A 44 15.65 26.97 3.38
CA LYS A 44 15.52 26.86 1.93
C LYS A 44 14.45 25.81 1.61
N PRO A 45 13.39 26.18 0.86
CA PRO A 45 12.35 25.22 0.51
C PRO A 45 12.92 24.11 -0.37
N GLY A 46 12.56 22.87 -0.05
CA GLY A 46 12.82 21.71 -0.87
C GLY A 46 11.95 21.66 -2.13
N THR A 47 11.95 20.53 -2.82
CA THR A 47 11.20 20.32 -4.07
C THR A 47 10.01 19.41 -3.86
N PRO A 48 8.81 19.76 -4.36
CA PRO A 48 7.68 18.86 -4.31
C PRO A 48 7.86 17.67 -5.29
N PRO A 49 7.34 16.46 -4.97
CA PRO A 49 7.51 15.25 -5.78
C PRO A 49 6.55 15.23 -6.99
N THR A 50 6.70 16.17 -7.93
CA THR A 50 5.77 16.39 -9.05
C THR A 50 5.58 15.17 -9.94
N ASP A 51 6.66 14.46 -10.27
CA ASP A 51 6.61 13.25 -11.10
C ASP A 51 5.74 12.16 -10.47
N VAL A 52 5.89 11.94 -9.16
CA VAL A 52 5.09 10.98 -8.40
C VAL A 52 3.60 11.37 -8.43
N ILE A 53 3.32 12.66 -8.22
CA ILE A 53 1.96 13.20 -8.23
C ILE A 53 1.27 12.96 -9.58
N TYR A 54 1.93 13.27 -10.69
CA TYR A 54 1.36 13.09 -12.03
C TYR A 54 1.09 11.64 -12.37
N ILE A 55 1.97 10.71 -11.98
CA ILE A 55 1.74 9.28 -12.18
C ILE A 55 0.52 8.81 -11.37
N ILE A 56 0.40 9.23 -10.12
CA ILE A 56 -0.74 8.86 -9.26
C ILE A 56 -2.05 9.39 -9.85
N ILE A 57 -2.08 10.64 -10.30
CA ILE A 57 -3.27 11.23 -10.94
C ILE A 57 -3.70 10.38 -12.14
N ALA A 58 -2.77 10.00 -13.03
CA ALA A 58 -3.08 9.19 -14.19
C ALA A 58 -3.59 7.79 -13.82
N ALA A 59 -2.92 7.12 -12.87
CA ALA A 59 -3.31 5.80 -12.39
C ALA A 59 -4.69 5.79 -11.71
N VAL A 60 -4.95 6.78 -10.85
CA VAL A 60 -6.23 6.94 -10.15
C VAL A 60 -7.36 7.28 -11.13
N THR A 61 -7.08 8.03 -12.19
CA THR A 61 -8.05 8.30 -13.27
C THR A 61 -8.46 6.99 -13.95
N CYS A 62 -7.49 6.13 -14.29
CA CYS A 62 -7.78 4.83 -14.88
C CYS A 62 -8.59 3.93 -13.93
N ALA A 63 -8.16 3.80 -12.68
CA ALA A 63 -8.83 2.99 -11.67
C ALA A 63 -10.24 3.51 -11.33
N GLY A 64 -10.44 4.83 -11.30
CA GLY A 64 -11.75 5.46 -11.11
C GLY A 64 -12.71 5.16 -12.26
N THR A 65 -12.24 5.19 -13.51
CA THR A 65 -13.06 4.81 -14.68
C THR A 65 -13.38 3.31 -14.71
N LEU A 66 -12.44 2.45 -14.26
CA LEU A 66 -12.69 1.03 -14.04
C LEU A 66 -13.80 0.79 -12.99
N GLN A 67 -13.77 1.54 -11.89
CA GLN A 67 -14.83 1.50 -10.87
C GLN A 67 -16.17 1.96 -11.45
N ALA A 68 -16.19 3.09 -12.14
CA ALA A 68 -17.41 3.70 -12.69
C ALA A 68 -18.09 2.84 -13.79
N SER A 69 -17.33 2.02 -14.51
CA SER A 69 -17.85 1.07 -15.51
C SER A 69 -18.45 -0.21 -14.89
N GLY A 70 -18.26 -0.43 -13.58
CA GLY A 70 -18.62 -1.67 -12.87
C GLY A 70 -17.58 -2.79 -12.98
N GLY A 71 -16.40 -2.53 -13.54
CA GLY A 71 -15.33 -3.53 -13.66
C GLY A 71 -14.84 -4.02 -12.31
N MET A 72 -14.75 -3.15 -11.33
CA MET A 72 -14.39 -3.52 -9.96
C MET A 72 -15.42 -4.48 -9.33
N ASP A 73 -16.70 -4.26 -9.56
CA ASP A 73 -17.76 -5.17 -9.08
C ASP A 73 -17.58 -6.58 -9.65
N TRP A 74 -17.19 -6.68 -10.94
CA TRP A 74 -16.90 -8.00 -11.53
C TRP A 74 -15.70 -8.68 -10.90
N MET A 75 -14.61 -7.95 -10.64
CA MET A 75 -13.43 -8.51 -9.97
C MET A 75 -13.79 -9.04 -8.58
N ILE A 76 -14.60 -8.29 -7.83
CA ILE A 76 -15.07 -8.70 -6.50
C ILE A 76 -15.97 -9.93 -6.59
N GLN A 77 -16.88 -10.02 -7.58
CA GLN A 77 -17.70 -11.21 -7.78
C GLN A 77 -16.88 -12.47 -8.07
N VAL A 78 -15.79 -12.34 -8.83
CA VAL A 78 -14.88 -13.46 -9.09
C VAL A 78 -14.23 -13.93 -7.77
N ALA A 79 -13.76 -13.01 -6.94
CA ALA A 79 -13.21 -13.31 -5.63
C ALA A 79 -14.27 -13.94 -4.70
N GLU A 80 -15.48 -13.40 -4.65
CA GLU A 80 -16.59 -13.94 -3.86
C GLU A 80 -16.93 -15.37 -4.25
N LYS A 81 -17.04 -15.66 -5.55
CA LYS A 81 -17.31 -17.02 -6.05
C LYS A 81 -16.23 -18.01 -5.59
N MET A 82 -14.96 -17.59 -5.61
CA MET A 82 -13.86 -18.43 -5.15
C MET A 82 -13.95 -18.70 -3.64
N LEU A 83 -14.23 -17.67 -2.83
CA LEU A 83 -14.38 -17.80 -1.38
C LEU A 83 -15.56 -18.71 -1.01
N ARG A 84 -16.73 -18.53 -1.65
CA ARG A 84 -17.91 -19.35 -1.40
C ARG A 84 -17.74 -20.82 -1.84
N LYS A 85 -16.87 -21.08 -2.82
CA LYS A 85 -16.55 -22.43 -3.27
C LYS A 85 -15.66 -23.20 -2.28
N HIS A 86 -14.81 -22.47 -1.53
CA HIS A 86 -13.82 -23.05 -0.62
C HIS A 86 -13.87 -22.39 0.78
N PRO A 87 -15.01 -22.41 1.47
CA PRO A 87 -15.19 -21.68 2.73
C PRO A 87 -14.33 -22.23 3.86
N ASP A 88 -13.95 -23.52 3.84
CA ASP A 88 -13.06 -24.13 4.84
C ASP A 88 -11.66 -23.51 4.88
N HIS A 89 -11.22 -22.97 3.75
CA HIS A 89 -9.91 -22.31 3.61
C HIS A 89 -9.98 -20.79 3.65
N ILE A 90 -11.08 -20.22 4.16
CA ILE A 90 -11.31 -18.78 4.11
C ILE A 90 -10.22 -17.97 4.82
N THR A 91 -9.61 -18.50 5.89
CA THR A 91 -8.54 -17.84 6.63
C THR A 91 -7.28 -17.61 5.79
N PHE A 92 -7.07 -18.40 4.73
CA PHE A 92 -5.97 -18.23 3.78
C PHE A 92 -6.44 -17.55 2.49
N LEU A 93 -7.59 -17.94 1.97
CA LEU A 93 -8.07 -17.42 0.68
C LEU A 93 -8.55 -15.99 0.75
N ALA A 94 -9.18 -15.56 1.85
CA ALA A 94 -9.68 -14.21 1.97
C ALA A 94 -8.54 -13.16 1.97
N PRO A 95 -7.45 -13.33 2.76
CA PRO A 95 -6.29 -12.44 2.66
C PRO A 95 -5.65 -12.40 1.27
N LEU A 96 -5.53 -13.56 0.59
CA LEU A 96 -5.01 -13.60 -0.77
C LEU A 96 -5.92 -12.85 -1.76
N CYS A 97 -7.25 -13.00 -1.62
CA CYS A 97 -8.19 -12.24 -2.45
C CYS A 97 -8.05 -10.73 -2.26
N THR A 98 -8.01 -10.25 -1.01
CA THR A 98 -7.84 -8.82 -0.73
C THR A 98 -6.50 -8.31 -1.19
N PHE A 99 -5.44 -9.08 -1.02
CA PHE A 99 -4.10 -8.79 -1.52
C PHE A 99 -4.10 -8.61 -3.05
N PHE A 100 -4.56 -9.62 -3.81
CA PHE A 100 -4.55 -9.53 -5.26
C PHE A 100 -5.47 -8.45 -5.82
N LEU A 101 -6.64 -8.23 -5.20
CA LEU A 101 -7.50 -7.11 -5.58
C LEU A 101 -6.79 -5.77 -5.37
N THR A 102 -6.05 -5.60 -4.28
CA THR A 102 -5.26 -4.40 -4.03
C THR A 102 -4.10 -4.26 -5.02
N VAL A 103 -3.38 -5.34 -5.32
CA VAL A 103 -2.31 -5.34 -6.34
C VAL A 103 -2.85 -4.84 -7.68
N LEU A 104 -4.03 -5.28 -8.08
CA LEU A 104 -4.65 -4.87 -9.34
C LEU A 104 -5.14 -3.41 -9.29
N VAL A 105 -5.82 -2.99 -8.21
CA VAL A 105 -6.47 -1.67 -8.13
C VAL A 105 -5.53 -0.56 -7.67
N GLY A 106 -4.43 -0.90 -7.01
CA GLY A 106 -3.43 0.04 -6.49
C GLY A 106 -3.80 0.68 -5.15
N THR A 107 -4.91 0.27 -4.53
CA THR A 107 -5.37 0.80 -3.24
C THR A 107 -6.04 -0.28 -2.39
N GLY A 108 -5.82 -0.23 -1.07
CA GLY A 108 -6.43 -1.16 -0.11
C GLY A 108 -7.93 -0.96 0.12
N HIS A 109 -8.56 0.03 -0.50
CA HIS A 109 -9.98 0.34 -0.29
C HIS A 109 -10.94 -0.72 -0.84
N VAL A 110 -10.47 -1.64 -1.66
CA VAL A 110 -11.24 -2.82 -2.11
C VAL A 110 -11.79 -3.65 -0.94
N VAL A 111 -11.14 -3.60 0.20
CA VAL A 111 -11.53 -4.29 1.43
C VAL A 111 -12.93 -3.93 1.89
N TYR A 112 -13.37 -2.68 1.71
CA TYR A 112 -14.72 -2.25 2.15
C TYR A 112 -15.86 -3.00 1.47
N THR A 113 -15.65 -3.46 0.25
CA THR A 113 -16.68 -4.21 -0.50
C THR A 113 -16.62 -5.70 -0.23
N ILE A 114 -15.44 -6.28 -0.07
CA ILE A 114 -15.29 -7.72 0.10
C ILE A 114 -15.33 -8.17 1.57
N MET A 115 -15.01 -7.30 2.52
CA MET A 115 -14.95 -7.64 3.95
C MET A 115 -16.30 -8.13 4.52
N PRO A 116 -17.46 -7.49 4.24
CA PRO A 116 -18.74 -8.00 4.69
C PRO A 116 -19.02 -9.43 4.20
N ILE A 117 -18.56 -9.76 2.98
CA ILE A 117 -18.70 -11.09 2.36
C ILE A 117 -17.82 -12.11 3.09
N ILE A 118 -16.58 -11.73 3.42
CA ILE A 118 -15.65 -12.59 4.17
C ILE A 118 -16.24 -12.91 5.55
N CYS A 119 -16.74 -11.89 6.26
CA CYS A 119 -17.38 -12.07 7.57
C CYS A 119 -18.60 -12.99 7.50
N ASP A 120 -19.47 -12.79 6.49
CA ASP A 120 -20.68 -13.61 6.28
C ASP A 120 -20.34 -15.09 6.00
N ILE A 121 -19.38 -15.36 5.12
CA ILE A 121 -18.95 -16.72 4.79
C ILE A 121 -18.31 -17.39 6.01
N ALA A 122 -17.42 -16.71 6.73
CA ALA A 122 -16.76 -17.25 7.91
C ALA A 122 -17.78 -17.61 8.99
N LEU A 123 -18.69 -16.68 9.31
CA LEU A 123 -19.70 -16.86 10.33
C LEU A 123 -20.64 -18.05 10.01
N LYS A 124 -21.15 -18.12 8.77
CA LYS A 124 -22.03 -19.21 8.32
C LYS A 124 -21.35 -20.57 8.28
N LYS A 125 -20.02 -20.59 8.13
CA LYS A 125 -19.22 -21.83 8.18
C LYS A 125 -18.85 -22.22 9.62
N GLY A 126 -19.18 -21.41 10.64
CA GLY A 126 -18.79 -21.63 12.02
C GLY A 126 -17.31 -21.29 12.30
N ILE A 127 -16.64 -20.59 11.39
CA ILE A 127 -15.27 -20.11 11.57
C ILE A 127 -15.34 -18.74 12.24
N ARG A 128 -14.57 -18.53 13.32
CA ARG A 128 -14.46 -17.23 13.99
C ARG A 128 -14.05 -16.13 13.00
N PRO A 129 -14.91 -15.13 12.71
CA PRO A 129 -14.65 -14.11 11.69
C PRO A 129 -13.37 -13.31 11.94
N GLU A 130 -12.96 -13.08 13.19
CA GLU A 130 -11.69 -12.43 13.53
C GLU A 130 -10.50 -13.02 12.76
N ARG A 131 -10.48 -14.34 12.55
CA ARG A 131 -9.36 -15.06 11.92
C ARG A 131 -9.11 -14.62 10.48
N PRO A 132 -10.08 -14.76 9.55
CA PRO A 132 -9.87 -14.31 8.17
C PRO A 132 -9.95 -12.78 8.03
N CYS A 133 -10.81 -12.08 8.79
CA CYS A 133 -11.07 -10.67 8.57
C CYS A 133 -9.89 -9.79 8.99
N ALA A 134 -9.24 -10.10 10.13
CA ALA A 134 -8.08 -9.35 10.57
C ALA A 134 -6.91 -9.48 9.58
N VAL A 135 -6.62 -10.69 9.12
CA VAL A 135 -5.55 -10.91 8.12
C VAL A 135 -5.91 -10.31 6.76
N ALA A 136 -7.19 -10.38 6.34
CA ALA A 136 -7.64 -9.81 5.07
C ALA A 136 -7.54 -8.27 5.07
N SER A 137 -7.81 -7.60 6.20
CA SER A 137 -7.57 -6.15 6.35
C SER A 137 -6.09 -5.84 6.18
N VAL A 138 -5.21 -6.52 6.90
CA VAL A 138 -3.76 -6.38 6.80
C VAL A 138 -3.28 -6.64 5.37
N ALA A 139 -3.70 -7.74 4.75
CA ALA A 139 -3.29 -8.14 3.40
C ALA A 139 -3.69 -7.12 2.34
N SER A 140 -4.85 -6.46 2.49
CA SER A 140 -5.28 -5.39 1.61
C SER A 140 -4.31 -4.19 1.62
N GLN A 141 -3.66 -3.92 2.73
CA GLN A 141 -2.70 -2.83 2.85
C GLN A 141 -1.29 -3.27 2.41
N VAL A 142 -0.88 -4.48 2.75
CA VAL A 142 0.39 -5.07 2.29
C VAL A 142 0.45 -5.12 0.76
N GLY A 143 -0.67 -5.39 0.09
CA GLY A 143 -0.77 -5.40 -1.37
C GLY A 143 -0.41 -4.08 -2.06
N ILE A 144 -0.41 -2.96 -1.35
CA ILE A 144 -0.06 -1.64 -1.90
C ILE A 144 1.41 -1.62 -2.38
N THR A 145 2.34 -2.20 -1.61
CA THR A 145 3.76 -2.28 -2.01
C THR A 145 4.03 -3.28 -3.15
N CYS A 146 3.01 -4.01 -3.56
CA CYS A 146 3.05 -4.99 -4.64
C CYS A 146 2.26 -4.56 -5.88
N SER A 147 1.71 -3.36 -5.91
CA SER A 147 0.92 -2.87 -7.04
C SER A 147 1.75 -1.99 -7.98
N PRO A 148 1.75 -2.28 -9.28
CA PRO A 148 2.52 -1.50 -10.26
C PRO A 148 2.03 -0.05 -10.42
N ILE A 149 0.85 0.27 -9.92
CA ILE A 149 0.22 1.59 -10.02
C ILE A 149 0.05 2.29 -8.67
N ALA A 150 0.45 1.64 -7.58
CA ALA A 150 0.34 2.24 -6.25
C ALA A 150 1.38 3.34 -6.04
N ALA A 151 0.95 4.38 -5.32
CA ALA A 151 1.78 5.53 -4.99
C ALA A 151 3.13 5.15 -4.37
N ALA A 152 3.16 4.15 -3.49
CA ALA A 152 4.38 3.71 -2.82
C ALA A 152 5.40 3.10 -3.78
N VAL A 153 4.98 2.25 -4.72
CA VAL A 153 5.84 1.60 -5.71
C VAL A 153 6.36 2.61 -6.72
N VAL A 154 5.48 3.49 -7.21
CA VAL A 154 5.83 4.55 -8.14
C VAL A 154 6.82 5.53 -7.51
N ALA A 155 6.58 5.95 -6.27
CA ALA A 155 7.49 6.82 -5.53
C ALA A 155 8.84 6.15 -5.32
N PHE A 156 8.86 4.88 -4.90
CA PHE A 156 10.09 4.11 -4.72
C PHE A 156 10.91 4.09 -6.03
N MET A 157 10.30 3.71 -7.15
CA MET A 157 10.96 3.67 -8.45
C MET A 157 11.53 5.06 -8.83
N THR A 158 10.71 6.11 -8.74
CA THR A 158 11.09 7.46 -9.18
C THR A 158 12.25 8.01 -8.35
N ILE A 159 12.15 7.90 -7.01
CA ILE A 159 13.19 8.41 -6.09
C ILE A 159 14.47 7.59 -6.21
N SER A 160 14.38 6.26 -6.32
CA SER A 160 15.54 5.40 -6.49
C SER A 160 16.30 5.74 -7.78
N ASN A 161 15.59 5.90 -8.89
CA ASN A 161 16.19 6.25 -10.19
C ASN A 161 16.86 7.63 -10.14
N SER A 162 16.27 8.60 -9.43
CA SER A 162 16.86 9.92 -9.23
C SER A 162 18.11 9.90 -8.35
N ASN A 163 18.26 8.89 -7.49
CA ASN A 163 19.43 8.69 -6.62
C ASN A 163 20.45 7.68 -7.18
N GLY A 164 20.36 7.34 -8.47
CA GLY A 164 21.33 6.51 -9.16
C GLY A 164 21.11 4.99 -9.04
N TYR A 165 20.10 4.54 -8.29
CA TYR A 165 19.70 3.15 -8.29
C TYR A 165 18.58 2.92 -9.31
N MET A 166 18.99 2.53 -10.53
CA MET A 166 18.07 2.28 -11.62
C MET A 166 17.26 1.01 -11.35
N VAL A 167 16.02 1.16 -10.98
CA VAL A 167 15.08 0.07 -10.70
C VAL A 167 13.79 0.25 -11.49
N THR A 168 13.24 -0.87 -11.97
CA THR A 168 12.00 -0.93 -12.74
C THR A 168 10.88 -1.54 -11.89
N ILE A 169 9.63 -1.28 -12.27
CA ILE A 169 8.46 -1.86 -11.59
C ILE A 169 8.54 -3.40 -11.53
N PRO A 170 8.84 -4.14 -12.62
CA PRO A 170 8.97 -5.61 -12.54
C PRO A 170 10.01 -6.08 -11.52
N GLN A 171 11.14 -5.39 -11.39
CA GLN A 171 12.15 -5.74 -10.39
C GLN A 171 11.64 -5.52 -8.96
N ILE A 172 10.91 -4.42 -8.72
CA ILE A 172 10.28 -4.18 -7.43
C ILE A 172 9.28 -5.28 -7.11
N LEU A 173 8.40 -5.61 -8.07
CA LEU A 173 7.36 -6.62 -7.88
C LEU A 173 7.94 -8.04 -7.72
N LEU A 174 9.06 -8.34 -8.37
CA LEU A 174 9.77 -9.62 -8.23
C LEU A 174 10.24 -9.86 -6.79
N VAL A 175 10.55 -8.80 -6.06
CA VAL A 175 10.94 -8.86 -4.64
C VAL A 175 9.71 -8.80 -3.73
N THR A 176 8.83 -7.82 -3.95
CA THR A 176 7.75 -7.52 -2.99
C THR A 176 6.61 -8.54 -3.04
N ILE A 177 6.21 -9.04 -4.22
CA ILE A 177 5.10 -9.99 -4.34
C ILE A 177 5.38 -11.29 -3.57
N PRO A 178 6.48 -12.03 -3.84
CA PRO A 178 6.75 -13.27 -3.10
C PRO A 178 6.99 -13.02 -1.61
N ALA A 179 7.66 -11.93 -1.24
CA ALA A 179 7.90 -11.57 0.14
C ALA A 179 6.58 -11.34 0.90
N CYS A 180 5.67 -10.57 0.32
CA CYS A 180 4.38 -10.24 0.93
C CYS A 180 3.42 -11.45 0.96
N ILE A 181 3.42 -12.30 -0.07
CA ILE A 181 2.62 -13.54 -0.07
C ILE A 181 3.07 -14.45 1.08
N ILE A 182 4.38 -14.63 1.28
CA ILE A 182 4.92 -15.43 2.39
C ILE A 182 4.54 -14.80 3.73
N GLY A 183 4.65 -13.48 3.87
CA GLY A 183 4.26 -12.76 5.08
C GLY A 183 2.78 -12.93 5.41
N ILE A 184 1.90 -12.79 4.42
CA ILE A 184 0.45 -12.99 4.57
C ILE A 184 0.13 -14.44 4.92
N PHE A 185 0.81 -15.41 4.29
CA PHE A 185 0.63 -16.82 4.60
C PHE A 185 1.01 -17.13 6.05
N CYS A 186 2.15 -16.63 6.53
CA CYS A 186 2.56 -16.76 7.93
C CYS A 186 1.56 -16.08 8.89
N ALA A 187 1.05 -14.89 8.55
CA ALA A 187 0.03 -14.22 9.34
C ALA A 187 -1.28 -15.03 9.39
N SER A 188 -1.67 -15.67 8.28
CA SER A 188 -2.83 -16.56 8.21
C SER A 188 -2.63 -17.81 9.08
N LEU A 189 -1.45 -18.43 9.06
CA LEU A 189 -1.11 -19.56 9.92
C LEU A 189 -1.22 -19.19 11.41
N CYS A 190 -0.62 -18.06 11.81
CA CYS A 190 -0.71 -17.58 13.19
C CYS A 190 -2.15 -17.26 13.62
N SER A 191 -2.99 -16.83 12.67
CA SER A 191 -4.39 -16.47 12.95
C SER A 191 -5.34 -17.68 12.89
N TYR A 192 -4.93 -18.79 12.31
CA TYR A 192 -5.79 -19.94 12.03
C TYR A 192 -6.48 -20.53 13.28
N HIS A 193 -5.78 -20.56 14.41
CA HIS A 193 -6.29 -21.02 15.70
C HIS A 193 -6.48 -19.87 16.72
N ARG A 194 -6.49 -18.63 16.25
CA ARG A 194 -6.61 -17.49 17.15
C ARG A 194 -8.01 -17.41 17.77
N GLY A 195 -8.04 -17.11 19.06
CA GLY A 195 -9.29 -17.02 19.83
C GLY A 195 -9.96 -18.39 20.00
N LYS A 196 -11.04 -18.42 20.79
CA LYS A 196 -11.86 -19.63 20.97
C LYS A 196 -12.71 -19.88 19.72
N ASP A 197 -12.97 -21.15 19.42
CA ASP A 197 -13.97 -21.51 18.42
C ASP A 197 -15.34 -20.98 18.84
N LEU A 198 -16.22 -20.67 17.88
CA LEU A 198 -17.51 -20.03 18.17
C LEU A 198 -18.39 -20.83 19.13
N ASP A 199 -18.34 -22.16 19.03
CA ASP A 199 -19.05 -23.10 19.91
C ASP A 199 -18.52 -23.11 21.36
N LYS A 200 -17.27 -22.65 21.57
CA LYS A 200 -16.59 -22.61 22.89
C LYS A 200 -16.41 -21.19 23.43
N ASP A 201 -16.85 -20.17 22.69
CA ASP A 201 -16.75 -18.76 23.12
C ASP A 201 -18.01 -18.33 23.88
N PRO A 202 -17.94 -18.14 25.22
CA PRO A 202 -19.13 -17.81 26.03
C PRO A 202 -19.76 -16.46 25.65
N GLU A 203 -18.97 -15.49 25.18
CA GLU A 203 -19.48 -14.19 24.76
C GLU A 203 -20.25 -14.31 23.46
N PHE A 204 -19.72 -15.07 22.50
CA PHE A 204 -20.41 -15.34 21.26
C PHE A 204 -21.68 -16.15 21.51
N GLN A 205 -21.64 -17.22 22.32
CA GLN A 205 -22.79 -18.07 22.62
C GLN A 205 -23.92 -17.27 23.32
N LYS A 206 -23.57 -16.32 24.20
CA LYS A 206 -24.54 -15.41 24.82
C LYS A 206 -25.23 -14.51 23.80
N ARG A 207 -24.47 -14.03 22.78
CA ARG A 207 -25.05 -13.22 21.68
C ARG A 207 -25.93 -14.06 20.76
N ASP A 208 -25.49 -15.26 20.47
CA ASP A 208 -26.21 -16.20 19.57
C ASP A 208 -27.51 -16.70 20.19
N ALA A 209 -27.57 -16.82 21.50
CA ALA A 209 -28.78 -17.17 22.23
C ALA A 209 -29.85 -16.06 22.32
N ASP A 210 -29.47 -14.81 22.04
CA ASP A 210 -30.42 -13.69 21.95
C ASP A 210 -31.06 -13.66 20.57
N PRO A 211 -32.40 -13.80 20.44
CA PRO A 211 -33.09 -13.84 19.15
C PRO A 211 -32.84 -12.61 18.27
N GLN A 212 -32.71 -11.42 18.87
CA GLN A 212 -32.46 -10.18 18.12
C GLN A 212 -31.03 -10.16 17.58
N MET A 213 -30.07 -10.58 18.39
CA MET A 213 -28.67 -10.66 17.95
C MET A 213 -28.44 -11.78 16.96
N HIS A 214 -29.12 -12.92 17.12
CA HIS A 214 -29.08 -14.01 16.15
C HIS A 214 -29.58 -13.54 14.78
N GLU A 215 -30.75 -12.89 14.73
CA GLU A 215 -31.28 -12.31 13.48
C GLU A 215 -30.34 -11.25 12.89
N TYR A 216 -29.73 -10.39 13.72
CA TYR A 216 -28.73 -9.43 13.26
C TYR A 216 -27.50 -10.11 12.63
N MET A 217 -27.02 -11.21 13.21
CA MET A 217 -25.85 -11.94 12.71
C MET A 217 -26.14 -12.73 11.45
N TYR A 218 -27.27 -13.43 11.36
CA TYR A 218 -27.56 -14.40 10.30
C TYR A 218 -28.70 -14.02 9.34
N GLY A 219 -29.55 -13.07 9.70
CA GLY A 219 -30.76 -12.72 8.97
C GLY A 219 -30.54 -12.07 7.60
N SER A 220 -29.34 -11.58 7.31
CA SER A 220 -29.00 -11.06 5.99
C SER A 220 -27.68 -11.63 5.47
N SER A 221 -27.60 -11.87 4.15
CA SER A 221 -26.38 -12.30 3.47
C SER A 221 -25.71 -11.13 2.77
N ALA A 222 -24.43 -10.91 3.05
CA ALA A 222 -23.63 -10.00 2.25
C ALA A 222 -23.22 -10.71 0.95
N THR A 223 -23.63 -10.19 -0.20
CA THR A 223 -23.27 -10.73 -1.52
C THR A 223 -23.24 -9.64 -2.58
N THR A 224 -22.38 -9.82 -3.56
CA THR A 224 -22.36 -9.01 -4.79
C THR A 224 -22.84 -9.81 -6.01
N LEU A 225 -23.16 -11.11 -5.82
CA LEU A 225 -23.53 -12.02 -6.92
C LEU A 225 -24.85 -11.64 -7.57
N ASP A 226 -25.72 -10.92 -6.88
CA ASP A 226 -26.99 -10.42 -7.40
C ASP A 226 -26.84 -9.23 -8.36
N LYS A 227 -25.67 -8.57 -8.35
CA LYS A 227 -25.38 -7.48 -9.28
C LYS A 227 -25.19 -8.02 -10.69
N VAL A 228 -25.94 -7.45 -11.65
CA VAL A 228 -25.79 -7.78 -13.07
C VAL A 228 -24.51 -7.16 -13.62
N ILE A 229 -23.57 -8.01 -14.02
CA ILE A 229 -22.33 -7.57 -14.65
C ILE A 229 -22.51 -7.43 -16.16
N THR A 230 -22.38 -6.20 -16.64
CA THR A 230 -22.51 -5.88 -18.08
C THR A 230 -21.27 -6.35 -18.86
N ARG A 231 -21.40 -6.50 -20.18
CA ARG A 231 -20.26 -6.77 -21.06
C ARG A 231 -19.24 -5.64 -21.02
N SER A 232 -19.70 -4.39 -20.91
CA SER A 232 -18.83 -3.22 -20.78
C SER A 232 -17.99 -3.24 -19.48
N ALA A 233 -18.57 -3.69 -18.37
CA ALA A 233 -17.84 -3.85 -17.10
C ALA A 233 -16.70 -4.87 -17.22
N LYS A 234 -16.93 -5.99 -17.91
CA LYS A 234 -15.85 -6.98 -18.18
C LYS A 234 -14.80 -6.42 -19.13
N ALA A 235 -15.24 -5.71 -20.19
CA ALA A 235 -14.33 -5.09 -21.15
C ALA A 235 -13.40 -4.07 -20.48
N SER A 236 -13.89 -3.28 -19.52
CA SER A 236 -13.04 -2.31 -18.80
C SER A 236 -11.95 -2.98 -17.98
N VAL A 237 -12.20 -4.16 -17.41
CA VAL A 237 -11.16 -4.94 -16.71
C VAL A 237 -10.11 -5.43 -17.70
N TYR A 238 -10.51 -5.92 -18.88
CA TYR A 238 -9.53 -6.33 -19.89
C TYR A 238 -8.71 -5.16 -20.42
N VAL A 239 -9.31 -3.97 -20.64
CA VAL A 239 -8.57 -2.75 -21.00
C VAL A 239 -7.55 -2.41 -19.91
N PHE A 240 -7.95 -2.47 -18.66
CA PHE A 240 -7.07 -2.19 -17.53
C PHE A 240 -5.92 -3.19 -17.43
N LEU A 241 -6.19 -4.50 -17.53
CA LEU A 241 -5.16 -5.54 -17.52
C LEU A 241 -4.21 -5.44 -18.72
N ALA A 242 -4.73 -5.10 -19.90
CA ALA A 242 -3.91 -4.85 -21.08
C ALA A 242 -3.01 -3.64 -20.87
N ALA A 243 -3.49 -2.56 -20.27
CA ALA A 243 -2.66 -1.40 -19.93
C ALA A 243 -1.52 -1.77 -18.96
N LEU A 244 -1.81 -2.55 -17.91
CA LEU A 244 -0.78 -3.04 -17.01
C LEU A 244 0.26 -3.92 -17.74
N LEU A 245 -0.20 -4.81 -18.60
CA LEU A 245 0.70 -5.67 -19.40
C LEU A 245 1.62 -4.84 -20.29
N VAL A 246 1.08 -3.83 -20.96
CA VAL A 246 1.86 -2.93 -21.83
C VAL A 246 2.89 -2.15 -21.01
N ILE A 247 2.54 -1.65 -19.82
CA ILE A 247 3.50 -0.99 -18.91
C ILE A 247 4.63 -1.95 -18.51
N VAL A 248 4.30 -3.19 -18.18
CA VAL A 248 5.30 -4.22 -17.85
C VAL A 248 6.18 -4.54 -19.06
N CYS A 249 5.63 -4.66 -20.26
CA CYS A 249 6.41 -4.86 -21.47
C CYS A 249 7.41 -3.71 -21.72
N PHE A 250 6.99 -2.46 -21.60
CA PHE A 250 7.90 -1.32 -21.70
C PHE A 250 8.96 -1.29 -20.61
N ALA A 251 8.62 -1.72 -19.40
CA ALA A 251 9.59 -1.81 -18.31
C ALA A 251 10.69 -2.85 -18.61
N PHE A 252 10.36 -3.97 -19.26
CA PHE A 252 11.36 -4.92 -19.73
C PHE A 252 12.30 -4.31 -20.79
N CYS A 253 11.80 -3.44 -21.67
CA CYS A 253 12.65 -2.73 -22.64
C CYS A 253 13.71 -1.83 -21.95
N GLN A 254 13.50 -1.43 -20.70
CA GLN A 254 14.48 -0.67 -19.94
C GLN A 254 15.53 -1.53 -19.22
N ILE A 255 15.30 -2.85 -19.13
CA ILE A 255 16.24 -3.80 -18.52
C ILE A 255 17.17 -4.39 -19.59
N PHE A 256 16.64 -4.71 -20.77
CA PHE A 256 17.42 -5.32 -21.85
C PHE A 256 18.37 -4.32 -22.48
N HIS A 257 19.63 -4.72 -22.66
CA HIS A 257 20.67 -3.92 -23.32
C HIS A 257 20.91 -4.46 -24.73
N VAL A 258 21.15 -3.55 -25.65
CA VAL A 258 21.51 -3.81 -27.03
C VAL A 258 22.72 -2.96 -27.38
N THR A 259 23.55 -3.45 -28.33
CA THR A 259 24.67 -2.67 -28.87
C THR A 259 24.14 -1.75 -29.96
N LYS A 260 24.33 -0.45 -29.83
CA LYS A 260 24.01 0.58 -30.83
C LYS A 260 25.21 1.52 -30.95
N ASP A 261 25.69 1.70 -32.15
CA ASP A 261 26.85 2.57 -32.45
C ASP A 261 28.10 2.23 -31.60
N ASP A 262 28.36 0.92 -31.35
CA ASP A 262 29.41 0.35 -30.49
C ASP A 262 29.28 0.66 -28.99
N GLU A 263 28.16 1.23 -28.57
CA GLU A 263 27.83 1.45 -27.12
C GLU A 263 26.73 0.49 -26.66
N SER A 264 26.87 0.00 -25.43
CA SER A 264 25.81 -0.79 -24.75
C SER A 264 24.76 0.16 -24.18
N VAL A 265 23.60 0.23 -24.84
CA VAL A 265 22.46 1.05 -24.42
C VAL A 265 21.26 0.18 -24.09
N THR A 266 20.34 0.68 -23.28
CA THR A 266 19.08 -0.04 -23.04
C THR A 266 18.26 -0.12 -24.33
N LEU A 267 17.48 -1.19 -24.50
CA LEU A 267 16.57 -1.33 -25.65
C LEU A 267 15.60 -0.14 -25.73
N ALA A 268 15.15 0.37 -24.59
CA ALA A 268 14.31 1.56 -24.52
C ALA A 268 15.00 2.79 -25.12
N THR A 269 16.26 3.05 -24.78
CA THR A 269 17.07 4.15 -25.35
C THR A 269 17.28 3.95 -26.84
N ALA A 270 17.63 2.73 -27.27
CA ALA A 270 17.83 2.40 -28.68
C ALA A 270 16.58 2.62 -29.55
N MET A 271 15.39 2.40 -28.98
CA MET A 271 14.09 2.58 -29.63
C MET A 271 13.51 3.99 -29.47
N GLY A 272 14.17 4.90 -28.75
CA GLY A 272 13.65 6.23 -28.44
C GLY A 272 12.42 6.23 -27.55
N ILE A 273 12.28 5.20 -26.70
CA ILE A 273 11.15 5.06 -25.77
C ILE A 273 11.32 6.06 -24.62
N PRO A 274 10.26 6.81 -24.23
CA PRO A 274 10.31 7.77 -23.13
C PRO A 274 10.67 7.13 -21.79
N LYS A 275 11.00 7.97 -20.79
CA LYS A 275 11.19 7.53 -19.41
C LYS A 275 9.92 6.85 -18.89
N MET A 276 10.10 5.87 -18.00
CA MET A 276 9.01 5.04 -17.47
C MET A 276 7.87 5.86 -16.83
N ASN A 277 8.20 6.99 -16.20
CA ASN A 277 7.21 7.92 -15.62
C ASN A 277 6.19 8.40 -16.67
N LEU A 278 6.66 8.79 -17.85
CA LEU A 278 5.80 9.26 -18.94
C LEU A 278 5.00 8.12 -19.57
N ILE A 279 5.61 6.93 -19.72
CA ILE A 279 4.92 5.74 -20.23
C ILE A 279 3.70 5.41 -19.35
N ILE A 280 3.89 5.33 -18.05
CA ILE A 280 2.80 5.04 -17.11
C ILE A 280 1.68 6.07 -17.24
N GLN A 281 2.03 7.35 -17.26
CA GLN A 281 1.04 8.44 -17.39
C GLN A 281 0.24 8.32 -18.69
N ILE A 282 0.91 8.15 -19.82
CA ILE A 282 0.27 8.06 -21.14
C ILE A 282 -0.65 6.84 -21.21
N ILE A 283 -0.16 5.66 -20.82
CA ILE A 283 -0.92 4.40 -20.91
C ILE A 283 -2.12 4.40 -19.96
N MET A 284 -1.97 4.90 -18.74
CA MET A 284 -3.09 4.96 -17.78
C MET A 284 -4.17 5.96 -18.24
N LEU A 285 -3.78 7.14 -18.76
CA LEU A 285 -4.75 8.08 -19.32
C LEU A 285 -5.44 7.53 -20.56
N THR A 286 -4.70 6.82 -21.42
CA THR A 286 -5.27 6.15 -22.59
C THR A 286 -6.28 5.08 -22.18
N ALA A 287 -5.96 4.24 -21.20
CA ALA A 287 -6.86 3.22 -20.67
C ALA A 287 -8.12 3.86 -20.05
N ALA A 288 -7.98 4.98 -19.33
CA ALA A 288 -9.10 5.72 -18.81
C ALA A 288 -10.01 6.24 -19.94
N ALA A 289 -9.43 6.79 -21.01
CA ALA A 289 -10.19 7.26 -22.17
C ALA A 289 -10.93 6.11 -22.87
N LEU A 290 -10.27 4.95 -23.06
CA LEU A 290 -10.90 3.75 -23.62
C LEU A 290 -12.07 3.26 -22.76
N ASN A 291 -11.93 3.29 -21.44
CA ASN A 291 -13.02 2.93 -20.52
C ASN A 291 -14.22 3.87 -20.65
N ILE A 292 -13.98 5.18 -20.81
CA ILE A 292 -15.04 6.17 -21.02
C ILE A 292 -15.73 5.96 -22.38
N MET A 293 -14.94 5.85 -23.45
CA MET A 293 -15.45 5.80 -24.81
C MET A 293 -16.15 4.48 -25.15
N PHE A 294 -15.59 3.35 -24.72
CA PHE A 294 -16.02 2.02 -25.15
C PHE A 294 -16.65 1.17 -24.05
N CYS A 295 -16.31 1.44 -22.77
CA CYS A 295 -16.81 0.64 -21.65
C CYS A 295 -17.89 1.36 -20.83
N LYS A 296 -18.45 2.45 -21.33
CA LYS A 296 -19.56 3.21 -20.71
C LYS A 296 -19.23 3.70 -19.28
N ALA A 297 -17.97 3.96 -18.99
CA ALA A 297 -17.59 4.58 -17.73
C ALA A 297 -18.09 6.03 -17.71
N ASP A 298 -18.94 6.36 -16.73
CA ASP A 298 -19.41 7.73 -16.52
C ASP A 298 -18.31 8.55 -15.83
N PRO A 299 -17.78 9.62 -16.45
CA PRO A 299 -16.72 10.44 -15.85
C PRO A 299 -17.13 11.08 -14.51
N LYS A 300 -18.39 11.47 -14.36
CA LYS A 300 -18.91 12.08 -13.12
C LYS A 300 -18.93 11.04 -11.98
N LYS A 301 -19.37 9.82 -12.29
CA LYS A 301 -19.31 8.71 -11.31
C LYS A 301 -17.89 8.32 -10.98
N ALA A 302 -16.97 8.39 -11.93
CA ALA A 302 -15.56 8.11 -11.69
C ALA A 302 -14.97 9.06 -10.65
N VAL A 303 -15.18 10.36 -10.80
CA VAL A 303 -14.69 11.39 -9.85
C VAL A 303 -15.38 11.28 -8.49
N GLY A 304 -16.65 10.92 -8.44
CA GLY A 304 -17.39 10.66 -7.20
C GLY A 304 -17.08 9.30 -6.54
N GLY A 305 -16.34 8.43 -7.22
CA GLY A 305 -16.02 7.09 -6.74
C GLY A 305 -14.95 7.05 -5.64
N ALA A 306 -15.05 6.04 -4.77
CA ALA A 306 -14.14 5.91 -3.64
C ALA A 306 -12.66 5.78 -4.06
N VAL A 307 -12.37 5.15 -5.18
CA VAL A 307 -11.00 4.99 -5.71
C VAL A 307 -10.40 6.34 -6.10
N TRP A 308 -11.18 7.18 -6.82
CA TRP A 308 -10.72 8.52 -7.17
C TRP A 308 -10.51 9.39 -5.93
N GLN A 309 -11.48 9.41 -5.02
CA GLN A 309 -11.41 10.24 -3.82
C GLN A 309 -10.21 9.86 -2.94
N SER A 310 -10.00 8.56 -2.70
CA SER A 310 -8.85 8.09 -1.93
C SER A 310 -7.51 8.37 -2.61
N GLY A 311 -7.46 8.24 -3.92
CA GLY A 311 -6.27 8.55 -4.70
C GLY A 311 -5.92 10.05 -4.65
N MET A 312 -6.90 10.94 -4.75
CA MET A 312 -6.67 12.38 -4.63
C MET A 312 -6.29 12.80 -3.21
N VAL A 313 -6.85 12.15 -2.19
CA VAL A 313 -6.39 12.32 -0.80
C VAL A 313 -4.91 11.93 -0.67
N ALA A 314 -4.49 10.80 -1.28
CA ALA A 314 -3.09 10.38 -1.28
C ALA A 314 -2.19 11.40 -2.02
N VAL A 315 -2.64 11.96 -3.14
CA VAL A 315 -1.92 13.02 -3.87
C VAL A 315 -1.65 14.22 -2.98
N VAL A 316 -2.67 14.74 -2.30
CA VAL A 316 -2.50 15.91 -1.43
C VAL A 316 -1.64 15.59 -0.21
N ALA A 317 -1.81 14.40 0.37
CA ALA A 317 -0.97 13.94 1.49
C ALA A 317 0.51 13.86 1.09
N ILE A 318 0.81 13.20 -0.02
CA ILE A 318 2.18 13.08 -0.55
C ILE A 318 2.76 14.47 -0.86
N PHE A 319 1.99 15.34 -1.51
CA PHE A 319 2.44 16.69 -1.84
C PHE A 319 2.89 17.46 -0.61
N GLY A 320 2.04 17.55 0.43
CA GLY A 320 2.37 18.31 1.64
C GLY A 320 3.47 17.67 2.48
N ILE A 321 3.36 16.35 2.75
CA ILE A 321 4.32 15.63 3.59
C ILE A 321 5.71 15.60 2.95
N ALA A 322 5.78 15.25 1.67
CA ALA A 322 7.06 15.08 1.01
C ALA A 322 7.79 16.42 0.88
N TRP A 323 7.09 17.48 0.57
CA TRP A 323 7.69 18.82 0.49
C TRP A 323 8.19 19.31 1.84
N LEU A 324 7.41 19.10 2.91
CA LEU A 324 7.83 19.39 4.28
C LEU A 324 9.08 18.58 4.68
N ALA A 325 9.07 17.28 4.40
CA ALA A 325 10.18 16.38 4.72
C ALA A 325 11.43 16.71 3.91
N ASP A 326 11.32 16.95 2.61
CA ASP A 326 12.45 17.34 1.75
C ASP A 326 13.05 18.69 2.18
N THR A 327 12.20 19.63 2.59
CA THR A 327 12.66 20.89 3.16
C THR A 327 13.48 20.68 4.42
N PHE A 328 12.99 19.91 5.37
CA PHE A 328 13.71 19.65 6.63
C PHE A 328 15.00 18.86 6.40
N PHE A 329 14.91 17.72 5.72
CA PHE A 329 16.07 16.84 5.51
C PHE A 329 17.13 17.49 4.62
N GLY A 330 16.74 18.26 3.59
CA GLY A 330 17.67 18.95 2.72
C GLY A 330 18.51 20.02 3.45
N ASN A 331 17.93 20.69 4.44
CA ASN A 331 18.65 21.70 5.24
C ASN A 331 19.54 21.08 6.32
N TYR A 332 19.26 19.86 6.80
CA TYR A 332 20.01 19.19 7.88
C TYR A 332 20.75 17.93 7.44
N LEU A 333 20.97 17.77 6.15
CA LEU A 333 21.53 16.53 5.58
C LEU A 333 22.88 16.14 6.19
N GLU A 334 23.81 17.10 6.35
CA GLU A 334 25.16 16.82 6.83
C GLU A 334 25.20 16.51 8.33
N GLU A 335 24.37 17.18 9.13
CA GLU A 335 24.22 16.88 10.55
C GLU A 335 23.62 15.51 10.78
N MET A 336 22.62 15.13 9.98
CA MET A 336 21.99 13.83 10.06
C MET A 336 22.92 12.70 9.60
N LYS A 337 23.68 12.90 8.53
CA LYS A 337 24.71 11.94 8.11
C LYS A 337 25.70 11.69 9.25
N THR A 338 26.18 12.74 9.90
CA THR A 338 27.14 12.63 11.00
C THR A 338 26.55 11.88 12.20
N ALA A 339 25.28 12.15 12.54
CA ALA A 339 24.62 11.53 13.70
C ALA A 339 24.24 10.06 13.47
N LEU A 340 23.87 9.69 12.24
CA LEU A 340 23.32 8.35 11.92
C LEU A 340 24.33 7.43 11.24
N SER A 341 25.46 7.96 10.74
CA SER A 341 26.47 7.16 10.00
C SER A 341 26.97 5.95 10.77
N GLY A 342 27.14 6.07 12.10
CA GLY A 342 27.66 4.98 12.94
C GLY A 342 26.71 3.77 13.04
N ILE A 343 25.40 3.97 13.07
CA ILE A 343 24.41 2.89 13.21
C ILE A 343 24.04 2.33 11.84
N VAL A 344 23.77 3.21 10.87
CA VAL A 344 23.30 2.83 9.54
C VAL A 344 24.40 2.18 8.70
N SER A 345 25.65 2.63 8.84
CA SER A 345 26.79 2.02 8.14
C SER A 345 27.07 0.59 8.63
N GLN A 346 26.83 0.31 9.91
CA GLN A 346 27.04 -1.01 10.49
C GLN A 346 25.87 -1.97 10.23
N TYR A 347 24.62 -1.46 10.23
CA TYR A 347 23.39 -2.25 10.07
C TYR A 347 22.40 -1.56 9.14
N SER A 348 22.68 -1.53 7.84
CA SER A 348 21.85 -0.84 6.85
C SER A 348 20.38 -1.30 6.81
N TRP A 349 20.12 -2.57 7.14
CA TRP A 349 18.75 -3.11 7.25
C TRP A 349 17.95 -2.50 8.42
N SER A 350 18.60 -1.86 9.39
CA SER A 350 17.94 -1.23 10.54
C SER A 350 17.02 -0.08 10.14
N ILE A 351 17.17 0.47 8.93
CA ILE A 351 16.25 1.46 8.36
C ILE A 351 14.80 0.94 8.29
N ALA A 352 14.61 -0.37 8.23
CA ALA A 352 13.28 -0.99 8.28
C ALA A 352 12.50 -0.60 9.54
N PHE A 353 13.16 -0.50 10.69
CA PHE A 353 12.52 -0.05 11.93
C PHE A 353 12.13 1.42 11.86
N VAL A 354 12.96 2.24 11.23
CA VAL A 354 12.64 3.67 11.05
C VAL A 354 11.43 3.82 10.13
N PHE A 355 11.40 3.12 9.00
CA PHE A 355 10.25 3.11 8.09
C PHE A 355 8.98 2.65 8.81
N PHE A 356 9.07 1.57 9.59
CA PHE A 356 7.95 1.06 10.37
C PHE A 356 7.46 2.09 11.39
N LEU A 357 8.34 2.66 12.22
CA LEU A 357 7.96 3.63 13.25
C LEU A 357 7.35 4.90 12.65
N VAL A 358 7.92 5.41 11.55
CA VAL A 358 7.37 6.56 10.83
C VAL A 358 5.99 6.22 10.27
N SER A 359 5.82 5.01 9.73
CA SER A 359 4.53 4.58 9.17
C SER A 359 3.44 4.36 10.23
N VAL A 360 3.78 4.11 11.49
CA VAL A 360 2.81 4.11 12.60
C VAL A 360 2.16 5.48 12.78
N LEU A 361 2.90 6.55 12.49
CA LEU A 361 2.41 7.93 12.61
C LEU A 361 1.76 8.42 11.31
N ILE A 362 2.26 7.96 10.16
CA ILE A 362 1.79 8.39 8.84
C ILE A 362 0.93 7.28 8.23
N ASN A 363 -0.38 7.46 8.18
CA ASN A 363 -1.33 6.47 7.65
C ASN A 363 -1.29 6.38 6.10
N SER A 364 -0.10 6.38 5.49
CA SER A 364 0.10 6.35 4.04
C SER A 364 1.48 5.81 3.68
N GLN A 365 1.54 4.63 3.07
CA GLN A 365 2.80 4.01 2.62
C GLN A 365 3.53 4.87 1.58
N GLY A 366 2.78 5.45 0.63
CA GLY A 366 3.35 6.35 -0.37
C GLY A 366 4.01 7.58 0.26
N ALA A 367 3.37 8.17 1.25
CA ALA A 367 3.91 9.33 1.98
C ALA A 367 5.17 8.96 2.78
N VAL A 368 5.19 7.78 3.43
CA VAL A 368 6.39 7.28 4.14
C VAL A 368 7.55 7.09 3.17
N VAL A 369 7.31 6.46 2.02
CA VAL A 369 8.34 6.26 0.99
C VAL A 369 8.91 7.61 0.54
N VAL A 370 8.04 8.57 0.19
CA VAL A 370 8.48 9.88 -0.31
C VAL A 370 9.21 10.69 0.76
N ALA A 371 8.79 10.59 2.02
CA ALA A 371 9.43 11.30 3.12
C ALA A 371 10.79 10.71 3.51
N MET A 372 10.90 9.37 3.53
CA MET A 372 12.04 8.70 4.15
C MET A 372 13.08 8.16 3.17
N LEU A 373 12.69 7.87 1.93
CA LEU A 373 13.60 7.27 0.96
C LEU A 373 14.76 8.21 0.54
N PRO A 374 14.53 9.51 0.29
CA PRO A 374 15.63 10.44 0.01
C PRO A 374 16.64 10.51 1.16
N LEU A 375 16.15 10.55 2.41
CA LEU A 375 17.02 10.50 3.59
C LEU A 375 17.83 9.20 3.63
N ALA A 376 17.20 8.05 3.40
CA ALA A 376 17.90 6.77 3.42
C ALA A 376 19.03 6.70 2.37
N TYR A 377 18.79 7.22 1.15
CA TYR A 377 19.85 7.34 0.13
C TYR A 377 20.95 8.31 0.55
N SER A 378 20.60 9.42 1.16
CA SER A 378 21.59 10.40 1.64
C SER A 378 22.48 9.85 2.76
N LEU A 379 21.98 8.89 3.54
CA LEU A 379 22.75 8.13 4.53
C LEU A 379 23.65 7.04 3.91
N GLY A 380 23.63 6.89 2.59
CA GLY A 380 24.42 5.89 1.87
C GLY A 380 23.86 4.48 1.87
N ILE A 381 22.57 4.29 2.22
CA ILE A 381 21.96 2.95 2.22
C ILE A 381 21.79 2.48 0.77
N PRO A 382 22.29 1.27 0.42
CA PRO A 382 22.17 0.75 -0.92
C PRO A 382 20.71 0.53 -1.38
N GLY A 383 20.41 0.84 -2.63
CA GLY A 383 19.08 0.67 -3.21
C GLY A 383 18.49 -0.74 -3.05
N PRO A 384 19.26 -1.84 -3.26
CA PRO A 384 18.76 -3.19 -3.01
C PRO A 384 18.32 -3.45 -1.56
N VAL A 385 19.01 -2.87 -0.57
CA VAL A 385 18.58 -2.95 0.84
C VAL A 385 17.22 -2.26 1.02
N LEU A 386 17.09 -1.04 0.49
CA LEU A 386 15.84 -0.26 0.56
C LEU A 386 14.68 -0.99 -0.14
N LEU A 387 14.97 -1.65 -1.27
CA LEU A 387 13.99 -2.48 -1.96
C LEU A 387 13.55 -3.68 -1.11
N GLY A 388 14.49 -4.37 -0.49
CA GLY A 388 14.21 -5.54 0.36
C GLY A 388 13.37 -5.20 1.58
N VAL A 389 13.63 -4.04 2.19
CA VAL A 389 12.89 -3.60 3.39
C VAL A 389 11.62 -2.78 3.08
N LEU A 390 11.27 -2.60 1.80
CA LEU A 390 10.09 -1.81 1.40
C LEU A 390 8.78 -2.24 2.10
N PRO A 391 8.50 -3.53 2.38
CA PRO A 391 7.29 -3.90 3.12
C PRO A 391 7.16 -3.27 4.51
N SER A 392 8.25 -2.81 5.12
CA SER A 392 8.24 -2.17 6.43
C SER A 392 7.56 -0.79 6.47
N VAL A 393 7.23 -0.18 5.31
CA VAL A 393 6.47 1.08 5.24
C VAL A 393 4.98 0.92 5.62
N TYR A 394 4.56 -0.28 6.03
CA TYR A 394 3.23 -0.55 6.56
C TYR A 394 3.29 -0.80 8.06
N GLY A 395 3.11 0.23 8.87
CA GLY A 395 3.09 0.16 10.34
C GLY A 395 1.81 0.74 10.97
N TYR A 396 0.95 1.40 10.19
CA TYR A 396 -0.21 2.12 10.74
C TYR A 396 -1.34 1.21 11.27
N PHE A 397 -1.23 -0.11 11.14
CA PHE A 397 -2.07 -1.04 11.88
C PHE A 397 -1.71 -1.10 13.38
N PHE A 398 -0.49 -0.69 13.75
CA PHE A 398 -0.01 -0.77 15.14
C PHE A 398 -0.89 0.04 16.09
N ILE A 399 -1.34 1.21 15.64
CA ILE A 399 -2.42 1.96 16.26
C ILE A 399 -3.65 1.78 15.36
N PRO A 400 -4.68 1.00 15.77
CA PRO A 400 -5.77 0.58 14.89
C PRO A 400 -6.78 1.72 14.64
N ASN A 401 -6.30 2.83 14.10
CA ASN A 401 -7.08 4.02 13.74
C ASN A 401 -7.32 4.12 12.22
N TYR A 402 -6.75 3.19 11.44
CA TYR A 402 -6.91 3.21 10.00
C TYR A 402 -8.33 2.79 9.59
N PRO A 403 -8.94 3.48 8.61
CA PRO A 403 -10.35 3.25 8.26
C PRO A 403 -10.71 1.81 7.88
N SER A 404 -9.80 1.05 7.26
CA SER A 404 -10.06 -0.36 6.91
C SER A 404 -10.19 -1.26 8.13
N ASP A 405 -9.42 -1.00 9.17
CA ASP A 405 -9.45 -1.79 10.40
C ASP A 405 -10.73 -1.50 11.20
N ILE A 406 -11.08 -0.21 11.32
CA ILE A 406 -12.33 0.22 11.95
C ILE A 406 -13.54 -0.35 11.20
N ALA A 407 -13.54 -0.28 9.86
CA ALA A 407 -14.60 -0.83 9.04
C ALA A 407 -14.71 -2.35 9.19
N THR A 408 -13.58 -3.07 9.29
CA THR A 408 -13.55 -4.51 9.49
C THR A 408 -14.22 -4.90 10.80
N VAL A 409 -13.95 -4.17 11.89
CA VAL A 409 -14.64 -4.38 13.17
C VAL A 409 -16.14 -4.17 13.04
N ASN A 410 -16.57 -3.13 12.30
CA ASN A 410 -17.99 -2.83 12.12
C ASN A 410 -18.71 -3.83 11.20
N PHE A 411 -18.00 -4.45 10.25
CA PHE A 411 -18.57 -5.46 9.35
C PHE A 411 -18.70 -6.84 10.01
N ASP A 412 -17.90 -7.12 11.03
CA ASP A 412 -17.99 -8.37 11.79
C ASP A 412 -19.16 -8.33 12.78
N ARG A 413 -20.34 -8.76 12.33
CA ARG A 413 -21.55 -8.83 13.14
C ARG A 413 -21.45 -9.77 14.34
N SER A 414 -20.55 -10.75 14.29
CA SER A 414 -20.29 -11.67 15.41
C SER A 414 -19.63 -10.94 16.59
N GLY A 415 -18.97 -9.80 16.33
CA GLY A 415 -18.21 -9.02 17.31
C GLY A 415 -16.97 -9.73 17.82
N THR A 416 -16.43 -10.67 17.05
CA THR A 416 -15.17 -11.36 17.36
C THR A 416 -13.95 -10.57 16.97
N THR A 417 -14.05 -9.73 15.92
CA THR A 417 -13.00 -8.78 15.53
C THR A 417 -13.13 -7.53 16.39
N VAL A 418 -12.09 -7.23 17.16
CA VAL A 418 -12.16 -6.19 18.18
C VAL A 418 -10.98 -5.22 18.15
N ILE A 419 -11.26 -3.98 18.58
CA ILE A 419 -10.28 -3.06 19.11
C ILE A 419 -10.52 -3.02 20.61
N GLY A 420 -9.63 -3.63 21.40
CA GLY A 420 -9.81 -3.83 22.82
C GLY A 420 -9.65 -2.55 23.64
N LYS A 421 -9.87 -2.67 24.94
CA LYS A 421 -9.79 -1.53 25.90
C LYS A 421 -8.44 -0.83 25.89
N TYR A 422 -7.35 -1.59 25.68
CA TYR A 422 -6.00 -1.05 25.54
C TYR A 422 -5.66 -0.98 24.07
N LEU A 423 -5.10 0.14 23.63
CA LEU A 423 -4.80 0.44 22.22
C LEU A 423 -4.04 -0.69 21.50
N LEU A 424 -3.15 -1.38 22.18
CA LEU A 424 -2.32 -2.48 21.61
C LEU A 424 -3.04 -3.84 21.63
N ASN A 425 -4.16 -3.98 22.29
CA ASN A 425 -4.92 -5.24 22.33
C ASN A 425 -6.07 -5.21 21.31
N HIS A 426 -5.72 -5.45 20.06
CA HIS A 426 -6.67 -5.48 18.95
C HIS A 426 -6.39 -6.64 17.99
N SER A 427 -7.38 -6.99 17.17
CA SER A 427 -7.32 -8.13 16.26
C SER A 427 -6.25 -8.03 15.19
N PHE A 428 -5.82 -6.83 14.82
CA PHE A 428 -4.87 -6.58 13.72
C PHE A 428 -3.40 -6.62 14.15
N MET A 429 -3.09 -6.53 15.46
CA MET A 429 -1.71 -6.42 15.97
C MET A 429 -0.85 -7.59 15.53
N MET A 430 -1.23 -8.79 15.87
CA MET A 430 -0.43 -9.98 15.60
C MET A 430 -0.32 -10.28 14.09
N PRO A 431 -1.42 -10.32 13.31
CA PRO A 431 -1.28 -10.56 11.87
C PRO A 431 -0.52 -9.45 11.15
N GLY A 432 -0.64 -8.21 11.59
CA GLY A 432 0.12 -7.08 11.05
C GLY A 432 1.61 -7.23 11.30
N LEU A 433 2.02 -7.45 12.56
CA LEU A 433 3.44 -7.63 12.90
C LEU A 433 4.04 -8.83 12.18
N VAL A 434 3.38 -9.99 12.20
CA VAL A 434 3.88 -11.19 11.52
C VAL A 434 4.02 -10.94 10.02
N SER A 435 2.99 -10.38 9.38
CA SER A 435 3.02 -10.10 7.94
C SER A 435 4.16 -9.16 7.58
N VAL A 436 4.31 -8.02 8.27
CA VAL A 436 5.33 -7.02 7.96
C VAL A 436 6.73 -7.53 8.26
N CYS A 437 6.95 -8.14 9.44
CA CYS A 437 8.27 -8.67 9.79
C CYS A 437 8.72 -9.75 8.82
N VAL A 438 7.86 -10.73 8.53
CA VAL A 438 8.21 -11.81 7.60
C VAL A 438 8.41 -11.28 6.18
N SER A 439 7.53 -10.40 5.68
CA SER A 439 7.68 -9.79 4.35
C SER A 439 8.98 -9.01 4.24
N THR A 440 9.35 -8.25 5.28
CA THR A 440 10.60 -7.48 5.29
C THR A 440 11.83 -8.37 5.31
N ILE A 441 11.84 -9.42 6.14
CA ILE A 441 12.94 -10.38 6.20
C ILE A 441 13.09 -11.12 4.87
N VAL A 442 11.99 -11.64 4.33
CA VAL A 442 12.01 -12.38 3.05
C VAL A 442 12.39 -11.47 1.90
N GLY A 443 11.86 -10.24 1.85
CA GLY A 443 12.24 -9.24 0.85
C GLY A 443 13.73 -8.92 0.89
N TYR A 444 14.28 -8.71 2.08
CA TYR A 444 15.72 -8.51 2.27
C TYR A 444 16.53 -9.71 1.79
N LEU A 445 16.15 -10.95 2.16
CA LEU A 445 16.83 -12.16 1.70
C LEU A 445 16.77 -12.33 0.18
N ILE A 446 15.63 -12.03 -0.45
CA ILE A 446 15.50 -12.07 -1.92
C ILE A 446 16.46 -11.07 -2.56
N THR A 447 16.59 -9.85 -2.03
CA THR A 447 17.53 -8.88 -2.57
C THR A 447 18.97 -9.27 -2.37
N CYS A 448 19.33 -9.92 -1.27
CA CYS A 448 20.67 -10.49 -1.07
C CYS A 448 21.02 -11.52 -2.16
N VAL A 449 20.06 -12.33 -2.59
CA VAL A 449 20.25 -13.33 -3.65
C VAL A 449 20.31 -12.69 -5.04
N LEU A 450 19.43 -11.73 -5.30
CA LEU A 450 19.34 -11.10 -6.63
C LEU A 450 20.46 -10.09 -6.90
N PHE A 451 21.00 -9.45 -5.87
CA PHE A 451 22.00 -8.38 -5.97
C PHE A 451 23.24 -8.65 -5.09
N PRO A 452 23.89 -9.81 -5.22
CA PRO A 452 24.97 -10.21 -4.29
C PRO A 452 26.15 -9.23 -4.24
N GLY A 453 26.43 -8.51 -5.33
CA GLY A 453 27.50 -7.53 -5.40
C GLY A 453 27.36 -6.35 -4.45
N TYR A 454 26.12 -6.01 -4.05
CA TYR A 454 25.86 -4.93 -3.08
C TYR A 454 25.99 -5.38 -1.62
N PHE A 455 25.95 -6.68 -1.37
CA PHE A 455 26.01 -7.26 -0.03
C PHE A 455 27.37 -7.88 0.29
N ALA A 456 28.27 -8.03 -0.69
CA ALA A 456 29.60 -8.63 -0.50
C ALA A 456 30.46 -7.87 0.50
N GLY A 457 30.26 -6.54 0.66
CA GLY A 457 30.94 -5.72 1.65
C GLY A 457 30.35 -5.79 3.08
N PHE A 458 29.17 -6.38 3.25
CA PHE A 458 28.47 -6.48 4.55
C PHE A 458 28.53 -7.87 5.18
N MET A 459 29.08 -8.87 4.45
CA MET A 459 29.25 -10.23 4.93
C MET A 459 30.70 -10.51 5.39
N GLN A 460 31.57 -9.53 5.36
CA GLN A 460 32.89 -9.53 5.96
C GLN A 460 32.90 -8.73 7.28
#